data_927b1a22c4c8e36f1f8aad66e080b49f
#
_entry.id   927b1a22c4c8e36f1f8aad66e080b49f
#
_cell.length_a   1.000
_cell.length_b   1.000
_cell.length_c   1.000
_cell.angle_alpha   90.00
_cell.angle_beta   90.00
_cell.angle_gamma   90.00
#
_symmetry.space_group_name_H-M   'P 1'
#
loop_
_entity.id
_entity.type
_entity.pdbx_description
1 polymer ?
#
loop_
_entity_poly.entity_id
_entity_poly.type
_entity_poly.pdbx_seq_one_letter_code
_entity_poly.pdbx_strand_id
1 'polypeptide(L)'
;FGDLTLTHTVNDRLFSTSSKNYGTNALAKTAYADGYTAGGMYYCNGTGGEGRRNITIANVEAGDKIVVYMASSNAVTGELVFTYLGEDGTQKDTESFTNVGTKYEFIAQYSGSYKIYTTAAAGKPIYNRVMRIPAVTVSGTIELNGEDISGCQLLFMNKRTNTATQAKLNGNSYSVSLAAGEEYTAVLSGVTGIGFTNDTKVVTTDISEVLTGKENVSLKV
;
A
#
# COMPACT_ATOMS: atom_id res chain seq x y z
N PHE A 1 -2.69 -16.23 5.22
CA PHE A 1 -2.66 -14.90 4.58
C PHE A 1 -3.91 -14.04 4.88
N GLY A 2 -4.62 -14.30 5.99
CA GLY A 2 -5.80 -13.55 6.39
C GLY A 2 -6.96 -13.67 5.38
N ASP A 3 -7.80 -12.64 5.32
CA ASP A 3 -9.01 -12.62 4.48
C ASP A 3 -8.75 -12.30 3.00
N LEU A 4 -7.50 -12.33 2.56
CA LEU A 4 -7.15 -12.03 1.18
C LEU A 4 -7.47 -13.23 0.27
N THR A 5 -8.25 -12.99 -0.76
CA THR A 5 -8.34 -13.93 -1.88
C THR A 5 -7.08 -13.78 -2.72
N LEU A 6 -6.16 -14.71 -2.53
CA LEU A 6 -4.93 -14.79 -3.33
C LEU A 6 -5.15 -15.79 -4.45
N THR A 7 -4.94 -15.35 -5.67
CA THR A 7 -4.86 -16.25 -6.82
C THR A 7 -3.42 -16.30 -7.32
N HIS A 8 -3.03 -17.44 -7.84
CA HIS A 8 -1.72 -17.64 -8.46
C HIS A 8 -1.87 -18.32 -9.82
N THR A 9 -0.95 -18.07 -10.71
CA THR A 9 -0.96 -18.73 -12.01
C THR A 9 -0.55 -20.19 -11.87
N VAL A 10 -1.46 -21.09 -12.20
CA VAL A 10 -1.43 -22.52 -11.86
C VAL A 10 -0.28 -23.29 -12.55
N ASN A 11 0.23 -22.81 -13.65
CA ASN A 11 1.22 -23.55 -14.45
C ASN A 11 2.67 -23.33 -14.01
N ASP A 12 2.88 -22.47 -13.07
CA ASP A 12 4.20 -22.17 -12.58
C ASP A 12 4.28 -22.53 -11.10
N ARG A 13 5.28 -23.26 -10.74
CA ARG A 13 5.64 -23.65 -9.38
C ARG A 13 5.85 -22.44 -8.45
N LEU A 14 4.82 -21.60 -8.37
CA LEU A 14 4.87 -20.36 -7.61
C LEU A 14 5.10 -20.63 -6.14
N PHE A 15 4.41 -21.63 -5.64
CA PHE A 15 4.49 -22.03 -4.26
C PHE A 15 4.70 -23.52 -4.20
N SER A 16 5.95 -23.94 -4.10
CA SER A 16 6.22 -25.30 -3.73
C SER A 16 5.89 -25.43 -2.24
N THR A 17 4.74 -25.96 -1.95
CA THR A 17 4.48 -26.59 -0.67
C THR A 17 5.27 -27.88 -0.60
N SER A 18 6.59 -27.86 -0.71
CA SER A 18 7.36 -29.03 -0.33
C SER A 18 7.18 -29.16 1.19
N SER A 19 6.27 -30.03 1.54
CA SER A 19 5.89 -30.36 2.91
C SER A 19 7.07 -30.74 3.82
N LYS A 20 8.20 -31.01 3.25
CA LYS A 20 9.41 -31.40 3.98
C LYS A 20 10.07 -30.30 4.79
N ASN A 21 9.80 -29.01 4.52
CA ASN A 21 10.52 -27.91 5.18
C ASN A 21 9.63 -26.83 5.77
N TYR A 22 8.32 -26.99 5.73
CA TYR A 22 7.39 -25.94 6.13
C TYR A 22 7.48 -25.58 7.62
N GLY A 23 7.72 -26.53 8.48
CA GLY A 23 7.80 -26.34 9.92
C GLY A 23 9.22 -26.20 10.49
N THR A 24 10.25 -26.58 9.71
CA THR A 24 11.63 -26.65 10.17
C THR A 24 12.55 -25.63 9.54
N ASN A 25 12.12 -24.98 8.44
CA ASN A 25 12.93 -23.97 7.78
C ASN A 25 12.97 -22.69 8.63
N ALA A 26 14.19 -22.23 8.96
CA ALA A 26 14.40 -21.02 9.76
C ALA A 26 13.71 -19.78 9.13
N LEU A 27 13.60 -19.72 7.81
CA LEU A 27 12.95 -18.61 7.10
C LEU A 27 11.42 -18.59 7.25
N ALA A 28 10.81 -19.74 7.60
CA ALA A 28 9.40 -19.79 7.97
C ALA A 28 9.11 -19.17 9.36
N LYS A 29 10.17 -18.87 10.12
CA LYS A 29 10.13 -18.27 11.45
C LYS A 29 10.92 -16.94 11.50
N THR A 30 11.08 -16.28 10.38
CA THR A 30 11.78 -15.00 10.29
C THR A 30 11.14 -13.98 11.25
N ALA A 31 11.97 -13.34 12.07
CA ALA A 31 11.58 -12.22 12.92
C ALA A 31 11.86 -10.90 12.17
N TYR A 32 10.92 -9.99 12.22
CA TYR A 32 10.98 -8.68 11.57
C TYR A 32 11.18 -7.56 12.59
N ALA A 33 11.72 -6.44 12.12
CA ALA A 33 12.07 -5.30 12.99
C ALA A 33 10.87 -4.67 13.72
N ASP A 34 9.66 -4.84 13.18
CA ASP A 34 8.42 -4.34 13.79
C ASP A 34 7.80 -5.31 14.83
N GLY A 35 8.54 -6.38 15.18
CA GLY A 35 8.11 -7.38 16.16
C GLY A 35 7.28 -8.52 15.58
N TYR A 36 6.93 -8.49 14.30
CA TYR A 36 6.26 -9.62 13.67
C TYR A 36 7.21 -10.81 13.54
N THR A 37 6.75 -11.99 13.90
CA THR A 37 7.47 -13.24 13.66
C THR A 37 6.63 -14.14 12.75
N ALA A 38 7.23 -14.61 11.68
CA ALA A 38 6.55 -15.44 10.71
C ALA A 38 6.14 -16.79 11.30
N GLY A 39 4.95 -17.27 10.92
CA GLY A 39 4.43 -18.59 11.26
C GLY A 39 4.40 -19.56 10.07
N GLY A 40 5.01 -19.17 8.95
CA GLY A 40 5.03 -19.96 7.73
C GLY A 40 5.70 -19.22 6.58
N MET A 41 5.76 -19.89 5.44
CA MET A 41 6.34 -19.30 4.24
C MET A 41 5.72 -19.84 2.95
N TYR A 42 5.70 -18.98 1.94
CA TYR A 42 5.60 -19.38 0.54
C TYR A 42 6.87 -18.94 -0.17
N TYR A 43 7.39 -19.75 -1.07
CA TYR A 43 8.57 -19.36 -1.83
C TYR A 43 8.34 -19.39 -3.33
N CYS A 44 8.99 -18.46 -4.02
CA CYS A 44 9.01 -18.39 -5.46
C CYS A 44 10.24 -19.14 -5.99
N ASN A 45 10.03 -20.18 -6.78
CA ASN A 45 11.14 -20.95 -7.37
C ASN A 45 11.47 -20.39 -8.76
N GLY A 46 12.05 -19.21 -8.80
CA GLY A 46 12.50 -18.52 -10.01
C GLY A 46 11.91 -17.12 -10.18
N THR A 47 12.24 -16.47 -11.27
CA THR A 47 11.81 -15.12 -11.57
C THR A 47 10.29 -15.02 -11.74
N GLY A 48 9.68 -14.08 -11.06
CA GLY A 48 8.28 -13.71 -11.20
C GLY A 48 8.02 -12.75 -12.36
N GLY A 49 6.75 -12.48 -12.59
CA GLY A 49 6.27 -11.53 -13.59
C GLY A 49 4.75 -11.49 -13.64
N GLU A 50 4.18 -10.59 -14.41
CA GLU A 50 2.72 -10.41 -14.51
C GLU A 50 1.99 -11.65 -15.03
N GLY A 51 2.61 -12.40 -15.93
CA GLY A 51 2.05 -13.62 -16.49
C GLY A 51 2.41 -14.89 -15.73
N ARG A 52 3.31 -14.82 -14.74
CA ARG A 52 3.80 -16.01 -14.03
C ARG A 52 4.36 -15.67 -12.66
N ARG A 53 4.25 -16.61 -11.73
CA ARG A 53 4.86 -16.53 -10.38
C ARG A 53 4.59 -15.21 -9.70
N ASN A 54 3.32 -14.87 -9.64
CA ASN A 54 2.83 -13.68 -8.94
C ASN A 54 1.75 -14.03 -7.92
N ILE A 55 1.51 -13.12 -7.03
CA ILE A 55 0.35 -13.11 -6.13
C ILE A 55 -0.61 -12.04 -6.65
N THR A 56 -1.84 -12.40 -6.94
CA THR A 56 -2.89 -11.44 -7.31
C THR A 56 -3.78 -11.16 -6.09
N ILE A 57 -3.96 -9.88 -5.81
CA ILE A 57 -4.87 -9.38 -4.78
C ILE A 57 -6.01 -8.67 -5.49
N ALA A 58 -7.19 -9.25 -5.41
CA ALA A 58 -8.40 -8.68 -6.01
C ALA A 58 -9.05 -7.65 -5.07
N ASN A 59 -9.91 -6.80 -5.65
CA ASN A 59 -10.76 -5.85 -4.93
C ASN A 59 -9.97 -4.89 -4.00
N VAL A 60 -8.80 -4.48 -4.45
CA VAL A 60 -8.05 -3.41 -3.79
C VAL A 60 -8.72 -2.09 -4.12
N GLU A 61 -8.90 -1.24 -3.13
CA GLU A 61 -9.42 0.11 -3.30
C GLU A 61 -8.28 1.13 -3.28
N ALA A 62 -8.48 2.25 -3.97
CA ALA A 62 -7.52 3.36 -3.91
C ALA A 62 -7.35 3.84 -2.46
N GLY A 63 -6.10 3.97 -2.01
CA GLY A 63 -5.75 4.28 -0.63
C GLY A 63 -5.50 3.05 0.25
N ASP A 64 -5.86 1.84 -0.18
CA ASP A 64 -5.50 0.63 0.56
C ASP A 64 -3.97 0.48 0.65
N LYS A 65 -3.51 -0.03 1.79
CA LYS A 65 -2.11 -0.36 1.99
C LYS A 65 -1.89 -1.87 1.84
N ILE A 66 -1.01 -2.25 0.92
CA ILE A 66 -0.57 -3.64 0.75
C ILE A 66 0.76 -3.80 1.48
N VAL A 67 0.82 -4.75 2.41
CA VAL A 67 2.01 -5.02 3.23
C VAL A 67 2.52 -6.42 2.90
N VAL A 68 3.81 -6.51 2.59
CA VAL A 68 4.47 -7.76 2.24
C VAL A 68 5.68 -7.97 3.13
N TYR A 69 5.71 -9.08 3.84
CA TYR A 69 6.88 -9.51 4.62
C TYR A 69 7.64 -10.56 3.81
N MET A 70 8.90 -10.28 3.54
CA MET A 70 9.73 -11.13 2.70
C MET A 70 11.05 -11.51 3.38
N ALA A 71 11.50 -12.72 3.05
CA ALA A 71 12.82 -13.22 3.39
C ALA A 71 13.47 -13.87 2.16
N SER A 72 14.72 -14.27 2.28
CA SER A 72 15.42 -14.99 1.23
C SER A 72 16.36 -16.04 1.82
N SER A 73 16.52 -17.16 1.13
CA SER A 73 17.45 -18.23 1.53
C SER A 73 18.89 -17.91 1.23
N ASN A 74 19.16 -16.98 0.33
CA ASN A 74 20.50 -16.57 -0.09
C ASN A 74 20.52 -15.05 -0.24
N ALA A 75 21.69 -14.45 -0.30
CA ALA A 75 21.81 -13.06 -0.69
C ALA A 75 21.20 -12.87 -2.08
N VAL A 76 20.06 -12.19 -2.12
CA VAL A 76 19.32 -11.90 -3.34
C VAL A 76 19.25 -10.41 -3.52
N THR A 77 19.62 -9.93 -4.69
CA THR A 77 19.29 -8.58 -5.12
C THR A 77 18.24 -8.69 -6.21
N GLY A 78 17.13 -8.04 -6.01
CA GLY A 78 16.02 -8.05 -6.94
C GLY A 78 15.02 -6.97 -6.62
N GLU A 79 13.94 -6.93 -7.37
CA GLU A 79 12.87 -5.97 -7.19
C GLU A 79 11.60 -6.69 -6.76
N LEU A 80 10.91 -6.12 -5.78
CA LEU A 80 9.52 -6.44 -5.50
C LEU A 80 8.66 -5.48 -6.31
N VAL A 81 7.80 -6.02 -7.15
CA VAL A 81 6.96 -5.26 -8.07
C VAL A 81 5.51 -5.35 -7.62
N PHE A 82 4.88 -4.20 -7.47
CA PHE A 82 3.43 -4.04 -7.34
C PHE A 82 2.90 -3.50 -8.66
N THR A 83 1.94 -4.18 -9.27
CA THR A 83 1.40 -3.80 -10.57
C THR A 83 -0.11 -3.75 -10.52
N TYR A 84 -0.68 -2.61 -10.91
CA TYR A 84 -2.11 -2.44 -11.14
C TYR A 84 -2.52 -3.08 -12.47
N LEU A 85 -3.69 -3.69 -12.47
CA LEU A 85 -4.28 -4.36 -13.64
C LEU A 85 -5.55 -3.63 -14.08
N GLY A 86 -5.44 -2.36 -14.44
CA GLY A 86 -6.54 -1.56 -14.96
C GLY A 86 -6.68 -1.63 -16.48
N GLU A 87 -7.78 -1.06 -16.99
CA GLU A 87 -8.09 -1.04 -18.43
C GLU A 87 -7.13 -0.14 -19.22
N ASP A 88 -6.64 0.91 -18.60
CA ASP A 88 -5.83 1.99 -19.18
C ASP A 88 -4.33 1.80 -18.96
N GLY A 89 -3.93 0.64 -18.55
CA GLY A 89 -2.52 0.30 -18.42
C GLY A 89 -2.12 -0.06 -17.01
N THR A 90 -0.86 -0.25 -16.83
CA THR A 90 -0.26 -0.66 -15.58
C THR A 90 0.49 0.49 -14.94
N GLN A 91 0.08 0.87 -13.75
CA GLN A 91 0.97 1.61 -12.88
C GLN A 91 1.86 0.61 -12.15
N LYS A 92 3.16 0.84 -12.18
CA LYS A 92 4.15 0.02 -11.48
C LYS A 92 4.83 0.84 -10.42
N ASP A 93 5.03 0.21 -9.28
CA ASP A 93 5.98 0.68 -8.28
C ASP A 93 6.94 -0.46 -7.98
N THR A 94 8.23 -0.15 -7.89
CA THR A 94 9.27 -1.17 -7.73
C THR A 94 10.16 -0.81 -6.56
N GLU A 95 10.44 -1.81 -5.74
CA GLU A 95 11.39 -1.67 -4.64
C GLU A 95 12.49 -2.73 -4.76
N SER A 96 13.72 -2.28 -4.61
CA SER A 96 14.86 -3.20 -4.49
C SER A 96 14.92 -3.79 -3.09
N PHE A 97 15.22 -5.06 -3.00
CA PHE A 97 15.38 -5.74 -1.73
C PHE A 97 16.60 -6.67 -1.74
N THR A 98 17.15 -6.87 -0.57
CA THR A 98 18.20 -7.87 -0.33
C THR A 98 17.76 -8.79 0.80
N ASN A 99 18.10 -10.00 0.64
CA ASN A 99 17.98 -11.18 1.46
C ASN A 99 16.96 -11.29 2.60
N VAL A 100 16.96 -10.59 3.70
CA VAL A 100 16.30 -11.12 4.91
C VAL A 100 15.52 -10.08 5.68
N GLY A 101 14.32 -10.49 6.19
CA GLY A 101 13.63 -9.79 7.25
C GLY A 101 13.08 -8.42 6.85
N THR A 102 12.77 -8.24 5.58
CA THR A 102 12.29 -6.96 5.06
C THR A 102 10.78 -6.93 4.96
N LYS A 103 10.21 -5.82 5.40
CA LYS A 103 8.81 -5.46 5.25
C LYS A 103 8.69 -4.38 4.19
N TYR A 104 7.77 -4.57 3.25
CA TYR A 104 7.44 -3.60 2.22
C TYR A 104 6.00 -3.11 2.41
N GLU A 105 5.77 -1.83 2.17
CA GLU A 105 4.45 -1.20 2.22
C GLU A 105 4.19 -0.41 0.95
N PHE A 106 3.12 -0.76 0.27
CA PHE A 106 2.67 -0.11 -0.94
C PHE A 106 1.27 0.48 -0.73
N ILE A 107 1.04 1.70 -1.20
CA ILE A 107 -0.26 2.36 -1.16
C ILE A 107 -0.85 2.32 -2.57
N ALA A 108 -2.00 1.68 -2.72
CA ALA A 108 -2.69 1.58 -3.99
C ALA A 108 -3.20 2.94 -4.45
N GLN A 109 -2.83 3.35 -5.66
CA GLN A 109 -3.29 4.60 -6.26
C GLN A 109 -4.66 4.44 -6.96
N TYR A 110 -4.99 3.23 -7.35
CA TYR A 110 -6.21 2.90 -8.11
C TYR A 110 -6.96 1.74 -7.47
N SER A 111 -8.28 1.73 -7.67
CA SER A 111 -9.09 0.56 -7.32
C SER A 111 -8.98 -0.49 -8.42
N GLY A 112 -8.85 -1.76 -8.04
CA GLY A 112 -8.75 -2.88 -8.98
C GLY A 112 -7.96 -4.05 -8.45
N SER A 113 -7.34 -4.81 -9.34
CA SER A 113 -6.50 -5.96 -8.98
C SER A 113 -5.02 -5.62 -9.07
N TYR A 114 -4.26 -6.02 -8.08
CA TYR A 114 -2.81 -5.84 -8.04
C TYR A 114 -2.09 -7.17 -8.10
N LYS A 115 -1.01 -7.23 -8.88
CA LYS A 115 -0.06 -8.34 -8.86
C LYS A 115 1.19 -7.97 -8.08
N ILE A 116 1.67 -8.92 -7.31
CA ILE A 116 2.93 -8.83 -6.57
C ILE A 116 3.83 -9.93 -7.07
N TYR A 117 5.02 -9.58 -7.47
CA TYR A 117 6.04 -10.56 -7.88
C TYR A 117 7.45 -10.02 -7.66
N THR A 118 8.44 -10.90 -7.75
CA THR A 118 9.85 -10.53 -7.66
C THR A 118 10.56 -10.82 -8.95
N THR A 119 11.45 -9.92 -9.36
CA THR A 119 12.28 -10.10 -10.57
C THR A 119 13.56 -10.87 -10.28
N ALA A 120 13.84 -11.20 -9.03
CA ALA A 120 15.04 -11.90 -8.61
C ALA A 120 15.15 -13.29 -9.28
N ALA A 121 16.20 -13.49 -10.06
CA ALA A 121 16.49 -14.75 -10.73
C ALA A 121 17.26 -15.73 -9.83
N ALA A 122 18.07 -15.21 -8.91
CA ALA A 122 18.88 -15.98 -7.98
C ALA A 122 18.32 -15.90 -6.56
N GLY A 123 18.53 -16.94 -5.79
CA GLY A 123 17.94 -17.06 -4.46
C GLY A 123 16.50 -17.55 -4.54
N LYS A 124 15.86 -17.62 -3.39
CA LYS A 124 14.46 -18.04 -3.28
C LYS A 124 13.73 -16.97 -2.48
N PRO A 125 13.11 -15.99 -3.15
CA PRO A 125 12.27 -15.02 -2.49
C PRO A 125 11.16 -15.75 -1.74
N ILE A 126 10.96 -15.37 -0.49
CA ILE A 126 10.04 -16.02 0.42
C ILE A 126 9.05 -15.00 0.92
N TYR A 127 7.78 -15.24 0.70
CA TYR A 127 6.70 -14.45 1.26
C TYR A 127 6.28 -15.06 2.60
N ASN A 128 6.49 -14.36 3.68
CA ASN A 128 6.06 -14.79 5.01
C ASN A 128 4.65 -14.30 5.33
N ARG A 129 4.27 -13.14 4.81
CA ARG A 129 2.93 -12.57 4.99
C ARG A 129 2.61 -11.59 3.86
N VAL A 130 1.38 -11.60 3.41
CA VAL A 130 0.80 -10.56 2.56
C VAL A 130 -0.49 -10.10 3.23
N MET A 131 -0.67 -8.79 3.36
CA MET A 131 -1.87 -8.20 3.97
C MET A 131 -2.37 -7.05 3.11
N ARG A 132 -3.68 -6.83 3.14
CA ARG A 132 -4.32 -5.60 2.73
C ARG A 132 -4.88 -4.89 3.97
N ILE A 133 -4.57 -3.65 4.14
CA ILE A 133 -5.14 -2.78 5.16
C ILE A 133 -6.02 -1.77 4.42
N PRO A 134 -7.33 -1.80 4.62
CA PRO A 134 -8.24 -0.87 3.98
C PRO A 134 -7.89 0.59 4.29
N ALA A 135 -8.25 1.48 3.37
CA ALA A 135 -8.11 2.91 3.56
C ALA A 135 -9.03 3.44 4.67
N VAL A 136 -8.61 4.52 5.29
CA VAL A 136 -9.43 5.30 6.21
C VAL A 136 -10.17 6.37 5.42
N THR A 137 -11.49 6.43 5.53
CA THR A 137 -12.27 7.55 5.03
C THR A 137 -12.10 8.74 5.99
N VAL A 138 -11.53 9.82 5.48
CA VAL A 138 -11.37 11.08 6.22
C VAL A 138 -12.36 12.09 5.64
N SER A 139 -13.14 12.75 6.50
CA SER A 139 -14.09 13.77 6.10
C SER A 139 -14.05 14.98 7.04
N GLY A 140 -14.48 16.12 6.52
CA GLY A 140 -14.48 17.34 7.30
C GLY A 140 -14.94 18.55 6.50
N THR A 141 -14.62 19.73 7.02
CA THR A 141 -14.98 21.01 6.43
C THR A 141 -13.77 21.92 6.27
N ILE A 142 -13.88 22.84 5.33
CA ILE A 142 -12.90 23.90 5.09
C ILE A 142 -13.52 25.21 5.59
N GLU A 143 -12.87 25.84 6.55
CA GLU A 143 -13.25 27.19 7.02
C GLU A 143 -12.70 28.23 6.04
N LEU A 144 -13.58 28.86 5.28
CA LEU A 144 -13.20 29.68 4.12
C LEU A 144 -12.72 31.08 4.49
N ASN A 145 -13.06 31.61 5.67
CA ASN A 145 -12.70 32.96 6.13
C ASN A 145 -12.98 34.08 5.09
N GLY A 146 -14.02 33.91 4.27
CA GLY A 146 -14.36 34.82 3.18
C GLY A 146 -13.67 34.52 1.84
N GLU A 147 -12.79 33.52 1.79
CA GLU A 147 -12.14 33.11 0.55
C GLU A 147 -13.04 32.19 -0.29
N ASP A 148 -12.89 32.27 -1.60
CA ASP A 148 -13.55 31.39 -2.57
C ASP A 148 -12.58 30.29 -3.02
N ILE A 149 -12.95 29.04 -2.78
CA ILE A 149 -12.21 27.85 -3.22
C ILE A 149 -12.81 27.21 -4.47
N SER A 150 -13.79 27.86 -5.11
CA SER A 150 -14.32 27.39 -6.40
C SER A 150 -13.18 27.33 -7.41
N GLY A 151 -13.03 26.17 -8.05
CA GLY A 151 -11.87 25.91 -8.97
C GLY A 151 -10.61 25.40 -8.27
N CYS A 152 -10.56 25.32 -6.95
CA CYS A 152 -9.50 24.63 -6.24
C CYS A 152 -9.69 23.11 -6.25
N GLN A 153 -8.57 22.42 -6.17
CA GLN A 153 -8.51 20.98 -5.84
C GLN A 153 -7.91 20.83 -4.45
N LEU A 154 -8.54 20.01 -3.62
CA LEU A 154 -7.99 19.62 -2.33
C LEU A 154 -7.17 18.34 -2.51
N LEU A 155 -5.89 18.41 -2.23
CA LEU A 155 -4.95 17.31 -2.33
C LEU A 155 -4.41 16.95 -0.94
N PHE A 156 -4.25 15.66 -0.69
CA PHE A 156 -3.57 15.13 0.49
C PHE A 156 -2.26 14.49 0.05
N MET A 157 -1.14 15.13 0.39
CA MET A 157 0.22 14.66 0.08
C MET A 157 0.69 13.73 1.17
N ASN A 158 0.89 12.45 0.87
CA ASN A 158 1.47 11.51 1.82
C ASN A 158 2.93 11.88 2.09
N LYS A 159 3.30 12.02 3.37
CA LYS A 159 4.65 12.48 3.75
C LYS A 159 5.73 11.43 3.52
N ARG A 160 5.39 10.14 3.53
CA ARG A 160 6.35 9.06 3.31
C ARG A 160 6.60 8.78 1.82
N THR A 161 5.52 8.68 1.04
CA THR A 161 5.60 8.31 -0.39
C THR A 161 5.65 9.50 -1.33
N ASN A 162 5.33 10.70 -0.83
CA ASN A 162 5.22 11.93 -1.61
C ASN A 162 4.18 11.85 -2.75
N THR A 163 3.19 10.98 -2.60
CA THR A 163 2.06 10.84 -3.55
C THR A 163 0.88 11.70 -3.13
N ALA A 164 0.13 12.21 -4.10
CA ALA A 164 -1.06 13.01 -3.87
C ALA A 164 -2.33 12.17 -4.02
N THR A 165 -3.27 12.34 -3.09
CA THR A 165 -4.64 11.82 -3.19
C THR A 165 -5.61 12.98 -3.23
N GLN A 166 -6.46 13.05 -4.26
CA GLN A 166 -7.43 14.11 -4.41
C GLN A 166 -8.70 13.80 -3.62
N ALA A 167 -9.15 14.78 -2.83
CA ALA A 167 -10.42 14.70 -2.12
C ALA A 167 -11.61 15.07 -3.01
N LYS A 168 -12.76 14.50 -2.71
CA LYS A 168 -14.03 14.94 -3.27
C LYS A 168 -14.52 16.14 -2.48
N LEU A 169 -14.79 17.26 -3.16
CA LEU A 169 -15.37 18.47 -2.59
C LEU A 169 -16.88 18.53 -2.84
N ASN A 170 -17.62 19.00 -1.83
CA ASN A 170 -19.03 19.36 -1.94
C ASN A 170 -19.25 20.67 -1.17
N GLY A 171 -19.20 21.80 -1.87
CA GLY A 171 -19.08 23.11 -1.24
C GLY A 171 -17.80 23.20 -0.42
N ASN A 172 -17.92 23.50 0.87
CA ASN A 172 -16.81 23.52 1.81
C ASN A 172 -16.61 22.19 2.58
N SER A 173 -17.38 21.16 2.28
CA SER A 173 -17.20 19.83 2.85
C SER A 173 -16.33 18.98 1.94
N TYR A 174 -15.55 18.07 2.52
CA TYR A 174 -14.71 17.15 1.77
C TYR A 174 -14.76 15.72 2.32
N SER A 175 -14.40 14.79 1.45
CA SER A 175 -14.17 13.39 1.81
C SER A 175 -13.03 12.81 0.95
N VAL A 176 -12.19 11.99 1.56
CA VAL A 176 -11.05 11.34 0.92
C VAL A 176 -10.74 9.99 1.57
N SER A 177 -10.25 9.03 0.77
CA SER A 177 -9.75 7.75 1.28
C SER A 177 -8.22 7.81 1.39
N LEU A 178 -7.69 7.67 2.60
CA LEU A 178 -6.26 7.78 2.91
C LEU A 178 -5.74 6.50 3.54
N ALA A 179 -4.49 6.14 3.26
CA ALA A 179 -3.91 4.93 3.83
C ALA A 179 -3.81 5.02 5.36
N ALA A 180 -4.13 3.92 6.03
CA ALA A 180 -4.07 3.84 7.48
C ALA A 180 -2.62 3.91 8.01
N GLY A 181 -2.43 4.59 9.15
CA GLY A 181 -1.13 4.73 9.81
C GLY A 181 -0.15 5.63 9.06
N GLU A 182 -0.65 6.60 8.31
CA GLU A 182 0.16 7.54 7.54
C GLU A 182 -0.11 8.99 7.96
N GLU A 183 0.81 9.89 7.62
CA GLU A 183 0.67 11.32 7.82
C GLU A 183 0.60 12.04 6.46
N TYR A 184 -0.32 12.97 6.34
CA TYR A 184 -0.59 13.72 5.12
C TYR A 184 -0.50 15.22 5.36
N THR A 185 -0.12 15.95 4.34
CA THR A 185 -0.25 17.40 4.29
C THR A 185 -1.37 17.76 3.31
N ALA A 186 -2.40 18.45 3.81
CA ALA A 186 -3.45 18.99 2.95
C ALA A 186 -2.95 20.22 2.20
N VAL A 187 -3.28 20.30 0.91
CA VAL A 187 -2.88 21.38 0.00
C VAL A 187 -4.07 21.78 -0.86
N LEU A 188 -4.33 23.07 -0.97
CA LEU A 188 -5.21 23.62 -2.01
C LEU A 188 -4.37 23.93 -3.24
N SER A 189 -4.80 23.44 -4.39
CA SER A 189 -4.17 23.65 -5.68
C SER A 189 -5.17 24.25 -6.65
N GLY A 190 -4.74 25.17 -7.50
CA GLY A 190 -5.55 25.78 -8.55
C GLY A 190 -5.73 27.29 -8.43
N VAL A 191 -5.70 27.87 -7.23
CA VAL A 191 -5.81 29.31 -7.01
C VAL A 191 -4.58 29.83 -6.26
N THR A 192 -3.91 30.81 -6.85
CA THR A 192 -2.70 31.40 -6.26
C THR A 192 -3.03 32.23 -5.02
N GLY A 193 -2.24 32.05 -3.97
CA GLY A 193 -2.39 32.80 -2.71
C GLY A 193 -3.37 32.20 -1.72
N ILE A 194 -4.10 31.15 -2.08
CA ILE A 194 -4.98 30.41 -1.17
C ILE A 194 -4.28 29.14 -0.68
N GLY A 195 -4.25 28.94 0.63
CA GLY A 195 -3.63 27.78 1.25
C GLY A 195 -4.08 27.60 2.69
N PHE A 196 -3.79 26.45 3.27
CA PHE A 196 -4.14 26.14 4.65
C PHE A 196 -3.14 26.72 5.65
N THR A 197 -3.60 27.07 6.84
CA THR A 197 -2.74 27.46 7.96
C THR A 197 -1.88 26.29 8.42
N ASN A 198 -0.71 26.55 9.00
CA ASN A 198 0.28 25.53 9.33
C ASN A 198 -0.21 24.47 10.32
N ASP A 199 -1.05 24.87 11.26
CA ASP A 199 -1.60 24.04 12.32
C ASP A 199 -2.79 23.15 11.89
N THR A 200 -3.42 23.45 10.76
CA THR A 200 -4.60 22.70 10.27
C THR A 200 -4.32 21.81 9.07
N LYS A 201 -3.20 21.98 8.39
CA LYS A 201 -2.91 21.27 7.15
C LYS A 201 -2.38 19.83 7.31
N VAL A 202 -2.07 19.40 8.51
CA VAL A 202 -1.56 18.07 8.76
C VAL A 202 -2.67 17.15 9.25
N VAL A 203 -2.80 16.01 8.60
CA VAL A 203 -3.79 14.97 8.92
C VAL A 203 -3.06 13.65 9.11
N THR A 204 -3.26 13.02 10.27
CA THR A 204 -2.72 11.71 10.60
C THR A 204 -3.86 10.71 10.65
N THR A 205 -3.70 9.57 10.00
CA THR A 205 -4.64 8.46 10.07
C THR A 205 -4.15 7.40 11.04
N ASP A 206 -5.06 6.72 11.72
CA ASP A 206 -4.75 5.58 12.58
C ASP A 206 -5.38 4.31 12.00
N ILE A 207 -4.76 3.16 12.25
CA ILE A 207 -5.28 1.86 11.81
C ILE A 207 -6.61 1.51 12.47
N SER A 208 -6.88 2.01 13.67
CA SER A 208 -8.16 1.84 14.37
C SER A 208 -9.32 2.61 13.71
N GLU A 209 -9.02 3.57 12.85
CA GLU A 209 -10.01 4.38 12.12
C GLU A 209 -10.50 3.71 10.82
N VAL A 210 -9.94 2.58 10.41
CA VAL A 210 -10.30 1.89 9.16
C VAL A 210 -11.80 1.57 9.07
N LEU A 211 -12.42 1.16 10.17
CA LEU A 211 -13.84 0.78 10.19
C LEU A 211 -14.79 1.95 10.48
N THR A 212 -14.33 2.95 11.20
CA THR A 212 -15.17 4.06 11.68
C THR A 212 -14.98 5.35 10.88
N GLY A 213 -13.89 5.43 10.12
CA GLY A 213 -13.46 6.66 9.47
C GLY A 213 -12.89 7.68 10.47
N LYS A 214 -12.48 8.81 9.94
CA LYS A 214 -12.05 10.00 10.69
C LYS A 214 -12.89 11.18 10.24
N GLU A 215 -13.79 11.60 11.09
CA GLU A 215 -14.77 12.64 10.78
C GLU A 215 -14.42 13.98 11.43
N ASN A 216 -15.05 15.04 10.93
CA ASN A 216 -14.98 16.40 11.47
C ASN A 216 -13.56 17.01 11.50
N VAL A 217 -12.72 16.63 10.55
CA VAL A 217 -11.40 17.24 10.39
C VAL A 217 -11.57 18.62 9.74
N SER A 218 -11.36 19.68 10.51
CA SER A 218 -11.47 21.07 10.02
C SER A 218 -10.12 21.52 9.43
N LEU A 219 -10.19 22.08 8.23
CA LEU A 219 -9.07 22.74 7.55
C LEU A 219 -9.39 24.24 7.44
N LYS A 220 -8.40 25.12 7.67
CA LYS A 220 -8.59 26.58 7.65
C LYS A 220 -7.74 27.21 6.56
N VAL A 221 -8.40 27.97 5.72
CA VAL A 221 -7.75 28.78 4.67
C VAL A 221 -7.07 30.02 5.27
#